data_cb5d6a0a6ddf9777bfaefd68db5f1bfa
#
_entry.id   cb5d6a0a6ddf9777bfaefd68db5f1bfa
#
_cell.length_a   1.000
_cell.length_b   1.000
_cell.length_c   1.000
_cell.angle_alpha   90.00
_cell.angle_beta   90.00
_cell.angle_gamma   90.00
#
_symmetry.space_group_name_H-M   'P 1'
#
loop_
_entity.id
_entity.type
_entity.pdbx_description
1 polymer ?
#
loop_
_entity_poly.entity_id
_entity_poly.type
_entity_poly.pdbx_seq_one_letter_code
_entity_poly.pdbx_strand_id
1 'polypeptide(L)'
;MNKARHLLTRPLFLILCLLGVTLLACGPFLTGGLWHGSDLGYHLRRIENIAMGLAAGQFPVRIQSDWVNGCGYAVGVFYGDVLLYAPALLRLAGVPVSAAYDAYLFGITLCTAAAGYYAGRRLGGGRCACAAGAVLYTLSAYRLCDVTDRAALGEYTALAFLPLVAAGFWRTLRPDRARLPGWALLVLGLSGVLQSHLLSFEMTVLLLALAALLCARQVFSRAAFGRLAGAAGVFCALNAGFLLPLLDYYLTGKFAINQPGGVEPIQANGAALGQLLGLPYTLASGQQAELVQGMALTPGPALLLGALAAAGGAAYALARRRDRRAAACLALAAAGAGCLALSGNFFPWDALYALGGAAQRLVGSLQFPWRFLGPACLFLALAVGAGLQLANPRLRAGAAAALCLVAAVAAAGQLRAYTATAALESYTYGTEEPFWQMGCGHYLPAENGPTDLNALPAGPVWADGITLTAYEKSGTTITFTASNDSEVEAWVRLPLLWYRGYTARGADGSAPAVTCGENNLVTVTLAPGQSGSFTVRFTEPWPWRAAEALTALTALALAVWLARRRQ
;
A
#
# COMPACT_ATOMS: atom_id res chain seq x y z
N MET A 1 -11.46 -28.01 33.07
CA MET A 1 -10.74 -28.02 31.77
C MET A 1 -11.66 -28.13 30.54
N ASN A 2 -12.72 -28.92 30.55
CA ASN A 2 -13.63 -29.04 29.35
C ASN A 2 -14.42 -27.78 29.04
N LYS A 3 -14.91 -26.99 30.02
CA LYS A 3 -15.67 -25.74 29.77
C LYS A 3 -14.83 -24.66 29.09
N ALA A 4 -13.56 -24.47 29.46
CA ALA A 4 -12.69 -23.49 28.79
C ALA A 4 -12.37 -23.88 27.33
N ARG A 5 -12.22 -25.17 27.01
CA ARG A 5 -12.06 -25.65 25.64
C ARG A 5 -13.30 -25.39 24.78
N HIS A 6 -14.51 -25.52 25.34
CA HIS A 6 -15.77 -25.23 24.63
C HIS A 6 -15.96 -23.74 24.35
N LEU A 7 -15.52 -22.83 25.23
CA LEU A 7 -15.56 -21.38 25.01
C LEU A 7 -14.67 -20.95 23.85
N LEU A 8 -13.40 -21.44 23.83
CA LEU A 8 -12.42 -21.10 22.79
C LEU A 8 -12.81 -21.58 21.37
N THR A 9 -13.84 -22.42 21.23
CA THR A 9 -14.31 -22.92 19.94
C THR A 9 -15.59 -22.26 19.46
N ARG A 10 -16.22 -21.39 20.25
CA ARG A 10 -17.43 -20.68 19.86
C ARG A 10 -17.11 -19.55 18.88
N PRO A 11 -17.88 -19.40 17.80
CA PRO A 11 -17.66 -18.30 16.84
C PRO A 11 -17.71 -16.91 17.49
N LEU A 12 -18.58 -16.73 18.48
CA LEU A 12 -18.70 -15.48 19.24
C LEU A 12 -17.39 -15.12 19.97
N PHE A 13 -16.75 -16.10 20.61
CA PHE A 13 -15.46 -15.85 21.28
C PHE A 13 -14.38 -15.41 20.30
N LEU A 14 -14.31 -16.02 19.12
CA LEU A 14 -13.40 -15.60 18.06
C LEU A 14 -13.68 -14.15 17.62
N ILE A 15 -14.93 -13.82 17.36
CA ILE A 15 -15.32 -12.46 16.97
C ILE A 15 -14.91 -11.46 18.05
N LEU A 16 -15.17 -11.75 19.31
CA LEU A 16 -14.78 -10.88 20.44
C LEU A 16 -13.25 -10.74 20.55
N CYS A 17 -12.50 -11.81 20.31
CA CYS A 17 -11.03 -11.75 20.28
C CYS A 17 -10.53 -10.84 19.15
N LEU A 18 -11.07 -10.98 17.93
CA LEU A 18 -10.66 -10.17 16.78
C LEU A 18 -11.06 -8.69 16.97
N LEU A 19 -12.23 -8.42 17.53
CA LEU A 19 -12.67 -7.07 17.88
C LEU A 19 -11.80 -6.48 18.99
N GLY A 20 -11.52 -7.24 20.06
CA GLY A 20 -10.66 -6.78 21.16
C GLY A 20 -9.24 -6.41 20.72
N VAL A 21 -8.66 -7.22 19.82
CA VAL A 21 -7.35 -6.94 19.21
C VAL A 21 -7.40 -5.68 18.34
N THR A 22 -8.47 -5.49 17.57
CA THR A 22 -8.68 -4.30 16.75
C THR A 22 -8.82 -3.05 17.62
N LEU A 23 -9.65 -3.12 18.66
CA LEU A 23 -9.81 -2.02 19.63
C LEU A 23 -8.50 -1.66 20.32
N LEU A 24 -7.68 -2.64 20.70
CA LEU A 24 -6.38 -2.38 21.28
C LEU A 24 -5.43 -1.70 20.28
N ALA A 25 -5.31 -2.22 19.07
CA ALA A 25 -4.42 -1.69 18.04
C ALA A 25 -4.83 -0.27 17.59
N CYS A 26 -6.13 0.02 17.57
CA CYS A 26 -6.67 1.32 17.18
C CYS A 26 -6.93 2.27 18.35
N GLY A 27 -6.57 1.88 19.60
CA GLY A 27 -6.87 2.65 20.81
C GLY A 27 -6.61 4.15 20.73
N PRO A 28 -5.43 4.61 20.31
CA PRO A 28 -5.13 6.03 20.15
C PRO A 28 -6.08 6.75 19.18
N PHE A 29 -6.44 6.12 18.10
CA PHE A 29 -7.28 6.69 17.01
C PHE A 29 -8.78 6.73 17.36
N LEU A 30 -9.20 6.09 18.44
CA LEU A 30 -10.60 6.14 18.94
C LEU A 30 -10.87 7.33 19.85
N THR A 31 -9.85 8.13 20.16
CA THR A 31 -9.97 9.30 21.06
C THR A 31 -10.39 10.58 20.34
N GLY A 32 -10.59 10.55 19.03
CA GLY A 32 -11.06 11.68 18.22
C GLY A 32 -9.99 12.70 17.86
N GLY A 33 -8.71 12.39 18.05
CA GLY A 33 -7.58 13.24 17.65
C GLY A 33 -6.72 12.58 16.57
N LEU A 34 -6.15 13.39 15.68
CA LEU A 34 -5.14 12.93 14.73
C LEU A 34 -3.77 12.98 15.40
N TRP A 35 -3.14 11.83 15.53
CA TRP A 35 -1.80 11.73 16.08
C TRP A 35 -0.76 11.87 14.98
N HIS A 36 0.30 12.63 15.26
CA HIS A 36 1.40 12.85 14.30
C HIS A 36 1.98 11.53 13.78
N GLY A 37 2.24 11.48 12.47
CA GLY A 37 2.97 10.41 11.79
C GLY A 37 3.48 10.92 10.45
N SER A 38 4.62 10.40 10.01
CA SER A 38 5.38 10.95 8.87
C SER A 38 4.55 11.12 7.58
N ASP A 39 3.63 10.19 7.29
CA ASP A 39 2.85 10.18 6.05
C ASP A 39 1.38 10.59 6.26
N LEU A 40 1.01 11.06 7.48
CA LEU A 40 -0.39 11.34 7.82
C LEU A 40 -1.03 12.36 6.87
N GLY A 41 -0.42 13.53 6.73
CA GLY A 41 -0.92 14.62 5.87
C GLY A 41 -1.09 14.18 4.42
N TYR A 42 -0.15 13.37 3.90
CA TYR A 42 -0.23 12.81 2.55
C TYR A 42 -1.49 11.95 2.36
N HIS A 43 -1.78 11.06 3.29
CA HIS A 43 -2.93 10.16 3.17
C HIS A 43 -4.27 10.86 3.43
N LEU A 44 -4.33 11.82 4.35
CA LEU A 44 -5.53 12.64 4.56
C LEU A 44 -5.86 13.45 3.30
N ARG A 45 -4.85 14.08 2.68
CA ARG A 45 -5.03 14.82 1.43
C ARG A 45 -5.49 13.93 0.28
N ARG A 46 -5.01 12.69 0.19
CA ARG A 46 -5.51 11.72 -0.80
C ARG A 46 -6.99 11.44 -0.61
N ILE A 47 -7.45 11.21 0.62
CA ILE A 47 -8.88 10.96 0.93
C ILE A 47 -9.73 12.16 0.53
N GLU A 48 -9.32 13.38 0.92
CA GLU A 48 -10.01 14.63 0.55
C GLU A 48 -10.09 14.80 -0.96
N ASN A 49 -8.98 14.65 -1.66
CA ASN A 49 -8.95 14.85 -3.10
C ASN A 49 -9.74 13.80 -3.89
N ILE A 50 -9.82 12.55 -3.41
CA ILE A 50 -10.72 11.55 -4.00
C ILE A 50 -12.18 12.00 -3.80
N ALA A 51 -12.55 12.46 -2.62
CA ALA A 51 -13.90 12.96 -2.35
C ALA A 51 -14.26 14.17 -3.23
N MET A 52 -13.32 15.14 -3.36
CA MET A 52 -13.49 16.31 -4.25
C MET A 52 -13.62 15.92 -5.71
N GLY A 53 -12.77 15.00 -6.18
CA GLY A 53 -12.84 14.51 -7.56
C GLY A 53 -14.18 13.85 -7.87
N LEU A 54 -14.70 13.03 -6.93
CA LEU A 54 -16.03 12.43 -7.04
C LEU A 54 -17.13 13.49 -7.05
N ALA A 55 -17.05 14.51 -6.19
CA ALA A 55 -18.00 15.63 -6.18
C ALA A 55 -17.99 16.42 -7.50
N ALA A 56 -16.82 16.53 -8.15
CA ALA A 56 -16.65 17.13 -9.46
C ALA A 56 -17.02 16.18 -10.63
N GLY A 57 -17.58 15.00 -10.36
CA GLY A 57 -17.99 14.01 -11.36
C GLY A 57 -16.84 13.23 -12.01
N GLN A 58 -15.65 13.22 -11.41
CA GLN A 58 -14.50 12.45 -11.90
C GLN A 58 -14.55 11.02 -11.35
N PHE A 59 -14.46 10.04 -12.22
CA PHE A 59 -14.31 8.64 -11.82
C PHE A 59 -13.62 7.83 -12.94
N PRO A 60 -12.50 7.14 -12.63
CA PRO A 60 -11.68 7.24 -11.41
C PRO A 60 -11.01 8.62 -11.25
N VAL A 61 -10.60 8.99 -10.03
CA VAL A 61 -9.91 10.25 -9.77
C VAL A 61 -8.42 10.09 -10.06
N ARG A 62 -8.01 10.35 -11.31
CA ARG A 62 -6.62 10.17 -11.78
C ARG A 62 -5.72 11.32 -11.35
N ILE A 63 -6.18 12.53 -11.59
CA ILE A 63 -5.47 13.76 -11.22
C ILE A 63 -6.20 14.36 -10.02
N GLN A 64 -5.52 14.41 -8.91
CA GLN A 64 -6.01 15.04 -7.68
C GLN A 64 -5.72 16.53 -7.74
N SER A 65 -6.76 17.34 -7.83
CA SER A 65 -6.69 18.73 -8.29
C SER A 65 -6.13 19.73 -7.29
N ASP A 66 -6.22 19.44 -5.99
CA ASP A 66 -5.83 20.37 -4.92
C ASP A 66 -4.33 20.30 -4.56
N TRP A 67 -3.61 19.36 -5.10
CA TRP A 67 -2.18 19.25 -4.90
C TRP A 67 -1.40 20.30 -5.69
N VAL A 68 -0.22 20.66 -5.15
CA VAL A 68 0.77 21.49 -5.87
C VAL A 68 0.18 22.87 -6.18
N ASN A 69 -0.27 23.56 -5.13
CA ASN A 69 -0.92 24.89 -5.24
C ASN A 69 -2.15 24.87 -6.16
N GLY A 70 -2.88 23.76 -6.17
CA GLY A 70 -4.02 23.57 -7.05
C GLY A 70 -3.68 23.17 -8.49
N CYS A 71 -2.42 23.07 -8.88
CA CYS A 71 -2.05 22.70 -10.25
C CYS A 71 -2.31 21.23 -10.58
N GLY A 72 -2.64 20.42 -9.57
CA GLY A 72 -3.00 19.00 -9.71
C GLY A 72 -1.81 18.05 -9.70
N TYR A 73 -2.07 16.79 -9.28
CA TYR A 73 -1.05 15.77 -9.14
C TYR A 73 -1.59 14.39 -9.51
N ALA A 74 -0.86 13.65 -10.36
CA ALA A 74 -1.33 12.37 -10.93
C ALA A 74 -1.20 11.18 -9.97
N VAL A 75 -1.42 11.38 -8.68
CA VAL A 75 -1.26 10.32 -7.68
C VAL A 75 -2.18 9.13 -7.93
N GLY A 76 -3.40 9.33 -8.45
CA GLY A 76 -4.34 8.26 -8.78
C GLY A 76 -3.97 7.43 -10.02
N VAL A 77 -2.90 7.82 -10.75
CA VAL A 77 -2.30 7.00 -11.81
C VAL A 77 -1.18 6.13 -11.27
N PHE A 78 -0.35 6.66 -10.36
CA PHE A 78 0.89 6.02 -9.89
C PHE A 78 0.72 5.24 -8.59
N TYR A 79 -0.32 5.52 -7.82
CA TYR A 79 -0.54 4.89 -6.53
C TYR A 79 -1.96 4.32 -6.46
N GLY A 80 -2.10 3.03 -6.12
CA GLY A 80 -3.40 2.40 -5.96
C GLY A 80 -4.24 3.08 -4.88
N ASP A 81 -5.49 3.39 -5.20
CA ASP A 81 -6.38 4.16 -4.33
C ASP A 81 -7.79 3.55 -4.16
N VAL A 82 -8.07 2.43 -4.82
CA VAL A 82 -9.40 1.80 -4.80
C VAL A 82 -9.94 1.61 -3.38
N LEU A 83 -9.09 1.25 -2.42
CA LEU A 83 -9.50 1.07 -1.03
C LEU A 83 -9.74 2.40 -0.31
N LEU A 84 -9.12 3.49 -0.76
CA LEU A 84 -9.33 4.83 -0.20
C LEU A 84 -10.65 5.47 -0.65
N TYR A 85 -11.33 4.92 -1.65
CA TYR A 85 -12.69 5.34 -1.97
C TYR A 85 -13.66 5.10 -0.79
N ALA A 86 -13.41 4.11 0.07
CA ALA A 86 -14.25 3.88 1.24
C ALA A 86 -14.25 5.07 2.22
N PRO A 87 -13.12 5.56 2.74
CA PRO A 87 -13.10 6.76 3.58
C PRO A 87 -13.45 8.04 2.79
N ALA A 88 -13.14 8.13 1.49
CA ALA A 88 -13.53 9.26 0.64
C ALA A 88 -15.06 9.37 0.47
N LEU A 89 -15.77 8.26 0.37
CA LEU A 89 -17.23 8.26 0.35
C LEU A 89 -17.83 8.69 1.69
N LEU A 90 -17.23 8.32 2.82
CA LEU A 90 -17.62 8.86 4.14
C LEU A 90 -17.40 10.37 4.17
N ARG A 91 -16.27 10.84 3.66
CA ARG A 91 -15.97 12.26 3.55
C ARG A 91 -16.98 13.00 2.67
N LEU A 92 -17.32 12.44 1.52
CA LEU A 92 -18.34 12.97 0.61
C LEU A 92 -19.73 13.04 1.27
N ALA A 93 -20.04 12.11 2.18
CA ALA A 93 -21.25 12.11 2.98
C ALA A 93 -21.22 13.11 4.16
N GLY A 94 -20.16 13.94 4.28
CA GLY A 94 -20.05 14.98 5.32
C GLY A 94 -19.33 14.56 6.59
N VAL A 95 -18.78 13.33 6.67
CA VAL A 95 -17.96 12.89 7.81
C VAL A 95 -16.63 13.64 7.79
N PRO A 96 -16.11 14.19 8.91
CA PRO A 96 -14.79 14.78 8.96
C PRO A 96 -13.70 13.80 8.47
N VAL A 97 -12.67 14.32 7.78
CA VAL A 97 -11.62 13.46 7.20
C VAL A 97 -10.89 12.64 8.27
N SER A 98 -10.68 13.20 9.45
CA SER A 98 -10.11 12.50 10.61
C SER A 98 -10.94 11.28 11.00
N ALA A 99 -12.25 11.44 11.18
CA ALA A 99 -13.15 10.35 11.53
C ALA A 99 -13.27 9.29 10.40
N ALA A 100 -13.23 9.72 9.12
CA ALA A 100 -13.21 8.82 7.97
C ALA A 100 -11.91 8.01 7.93
N TYR A 101 -10.77 8.62 8.24
CA TYR A 101 -9.46 7.99 8.37
C TYR A 101 -9.46 6.95 9.51
N ASP A 102 -9.92 7.33 10.71
CA ASP A 102 -9.99 6.44 11.87
C ASP A 102 -10.91 5.25 11.65
N ALA A 103 -12.08 5.47 11.02
CA ALA A 103 -12.99 4.40 10.62
C ALA A 103 -12.34 3.43 9.63
N TYR A 104 -11.55 3.95 8.69
CA TYR A 104 -10.78 3.15 7.76
C TYR A 104 -9.70 2.32 8.48
N LEU A 105 -8.93 2.94 9.39
CA LEU A 105 -7.93 2.23 10.19
C LEU A 105 -8.54 1.09 11.00
N PHE A 106 -9.68 1.33 11.64
CA PHE A 106 -10.41 0.30 12.37
C PHE A 106 -10.83 -0.85 11.44
N GLY A 107 -11.44 -0.53 10.30
CA GLY A 107 -11.88 -1.50 9.31
C GLY A 107 -10.74 -2.37 8.77
N ILE A 108 -9.61 -1.76 8.37
CA ILE A 108 -8.47 -2.50 7.80
C ILE A 108 -7.74 -3.32 8.87
N THR A 109 -7.73 -2.87 10.12
CA THR A 109 -7.17 -3.63 11.24
C THR A 109 -8.00 -4.89 11.52
N LEU A 110 -9.32 -4.75 11.53
CA LEU A 110 -10.24 -5.89 11.67
C LEU A 110 -10.09 -6.87 10.49
N CYS A 111 -9.98 -6.36 9.27
CA CYS A 111 -9.69 -7.16 8.08
C CYS A 111 -8.34 -7.91 8.21
N THR A 112 -7.30 -7.28 8.76
CA THR A 112 -6.01 -7.93 9.00
C THR A 112 -6.14 -9.12 9.94
N ALA A 113 -6.80 -8.93 11.07
CA ALA A 113 -7.03 -9.99 12.07
C ALA A 113 -7.86 -11.14 11.47
N ALA A 114 -8.92 -10.81 10.74
CA ALA A 114 -9.77 -11.80 10.07
C ALA A 114 -9.01 -12.55 8.95
N ALA A 115 -8.24 -11.84 8.12
CA ALA A 115 -7.44 -12.42 7.05
C ALA A 115 -6.35 -13.35 7.61
N GLY A 116 -5.65 -12.95 8.68
CA GLY A 116 -4.66 -13.77 9.37
C GLY A 116 -5.27 -15.08 9.89
N TYR A 117 -6.41 -14.99 10.59
CA TYR A 117 -7.13 -16.17 11.06
C TYR A 117 -7.57 -17.07 9.90
N TYR A 118 -8.24 -16.47 8.89
CA TYR A 118 -8.73 -17.21 7.73
C TYR A 118 -7.59 -17.92 6.98
N ALA A 119 -6.51 -17.21 6.70
CA ALA A 119 -5.33 -17.76 6.03
C ALA A 119 -4.73 -18.94 6.82
N GLY A 120 -4.54 -18.80 8.13
CA GLY A 120 -4.09 -19.87 9.00
C GLY A 120 -4.99 -21.11 8.92
N ARG A 121 -6.31 -20.93 8.91
CA ARG A 121 -7.29 -22.01 8.73
C ARG A 121 -7.16 -22.67 7.35
N ARG A 122 -6.95 -21.87 6.32
CA ARG A 122 -6.76 -22.37 4.95
C ARG A 122 -5.46 -23.15 4.80
N LEU A 123 -4.43 -22.83 5.57
CA LEU A 123 -3.17 -23.57 5.63
C LEU A 123 -3.27 -24.86 6.48
N GLY A 124 -4.42 -25.16 7.06
CA GLY A 124 -4.69 -26.37 7.82
C GLY A 124 -4.50 -26.21 9.32
N GLY A 125 -4.40 -24.98 9.82
CA GLY A 125 -4.21 -24.71 11.24
C GLY A 125 -5.47 -24.98 12.09
N GLY A 126 -5.27 -25.38 13.36
CA GLY A 126 -6.32 -25.51 14.37
C GLY A 126 -6.83 -24.12 14.80
N ARG A 127 -8.09 -24.03 15.25
CA ARG A 127 -8.76 -22.76 15.60
C ARG A 127 -7.96 -21.91 16.58
N CYS A 128 -7.51 -22.48 17.69
CA CYS A 128 -6.74 -21.80 18.74
C CYS A 128 -5.41 -21.26 18.20
N ALA A 129 -4.64 -22.09 17.47
CA ALA A 129 -3.35 -21.72 16.91
C ALA A 129 -3.49 -20.60 15.84
N CYS A 130 -4.54 -20.66 15.02
CA CYS A 130 -4.81 -19.62 14.03
C CYS A 130 -5.26 -18.30 14.66
N ALA A 131 -6.06 -18.36 15.74
CA ALA A 131 -6.45 -17.17 16.49
C ALA A 131 -5.22 -16.50 17.12
N ALA A 132 -4.34 -17.29 17.77
CA ALA A 132 -3.09 -16.77 18.31
C ALA A 132 -2.20 -16.15 17.23
N GLY A 133 -1.99 -16.84 16.10
CA GLY A 133 -1.22 -16.29 14.98
C GLY A 133 -1.79 -14.97 14.44
N ALA A 134 -3.13 -14.87 14.32
CA ALA A 134 -3.79 -13.65 13.88
C ALA A 134 -3.60 -12.50 14.89
N VAL A 135 -3.73 -12.76 16.19
CA VAL A 135 -3.47 -11.79 17.25
C VAL A 135 -2.03 -11.29 17.19
N LEU A 136 -1.07 -12.21 17.13
CA LEU A 136 0.36 -11.89 17.09
C LEU A 136 0.74 -11.07 15.86
N TYR A 137 0.17 -11.42 14.70
CA TYR A 137 0.40 -10.67 13.47
C TYR A 137 -0.20 -9.25 13.54
N THR A 138 -1.43 -9.14 14.01
CA THR A 138 -2.13 -7.85 14.10
C THR A 138 -1.48 -6.90 15.10
N LEU A 139 -0.97 -7.42 16.22
CA LEU A 139 -0.28 -6.67 17.28
C LEU A 139 1.25 -6.67 17.14
N SER A 140 1.80 -7.08 15.99
CA SER A 140 3.25 -7.01 15.80
C SER A 140 3.73 -5.55 15.89
N ALA A 141 4.87 -5.34 16.55
CA ALA A 141 5.37 -4.00 16.83
C ALA A 141 5.63 -3.18 15.55
N TYR A 142 6.14 -3.82 14.49
CA TYR A 142 6.33 -3.18 13.21
C TYR A 142 5.00 -2.69 12.60
N ARG A 143 3.95 -3.52 12.65
CA ARG A 143 2.65 -3.11 12.11
C ARG A 143 2.04 -1.94 12.89
N LEU A 144 2.28 -1.89 14.21
CA LEU A 144 1.87 -0.73 15.02
C LEU A 144 2.71 0.50 14.68
N CYS A 145 4.03 0.36 14.47
CA CYS A 145 4.90 1.44 13.99
C CYS A 145 4.42 2.02 12.66
N ASP A 146 3.93 1.17 11.73
CA ASP A 146 3.38 1.62 10.45
C ASP A 146 2.17 2.54 10.60
N VAL A 147 1.32 2.34 11.59
CA VAL A 147 0.13 3.15 11.81
C VAL A 147 0.37 4.31 12.78
N THR A 148 1.39 4.23 13.61
CA THR A 148 1.77 5.26 14.58
C THR A 148 2.86 6.17 13.99
N ASP A 149 4.11 5.91 14.28
CA ASP A 149 5.25 6.77 13.93
C ASP A 149 5.31 7.14 12.44
N ARG A 150 4.91 6.21 11.58
CA ARG A 150 4.95 6.40 10.13
C ARG A 150 3.64 6.92 9.54
N ALA A 151 2.50 6.55 10.09
CA ALA A 151 1.17 6.74 9.48
C ALA A 151 1.13 6.29 7.99
N ALA A 152 1.91 5.24 7.64
CA ALA A 152 2.09 4.73 6.30
C ALA A 152 0.87 3.88 5.86
N LEU A 153 -0.27 4.55 5.66
CA LEU A 153 -1.57 3.92 5.43
C LEU A 153 -1.54 2.91 4.28
N GLY A 154 -0.76 3.18 3.22
CA GLY A 154 -0.64 2.27 2.08
C GLY A 154 0.00 0.95 2.47
N GLU A 155 1.15 0.97 3.14
CA GLU A 155 1.85 -0.23 3.62
C GLU A 155 1.02 -0.96 4.69
N TYR A 156 0.49 -0.22 5.68
CA TYR A 156 -0.39 -0.75 6.71
C TYR A 156 -1.58 -1.52 6.13
N THR A 157 -2.18 -1.00 5.06
CA THR A 157 -3.28 -1.65 4.34
C THR A 157 -2.80 -2.89 3.58
N ALA A 158 -1.66 -2.82 2.90
CA ALA A 158 -1.08 -3.96 2.16
C ALA A 158 -0.82 -5.16 3.07
N LEU A 159 -0.37 -4.92 4.31
CA LEU A 159 -0.15 -5.97 5.31
C LEU A 159 -1.41 -6.79 5.60
N ALA A 160 -2.61 -6.23 5.46
CA ALA A 160 -3.86 -6.96 5.65
C ALA A 160 -4.06 -8.09 4.61
N PHE A 161 -3.48 -7.95 3.43
CA PHE A 161 -3.65 -8.88 2.32
C PHE A 161 -2.54 -9.93 2.21
N LEU A 162 -1.37 -9.72 2.82
CA LEU A 162 -0.27 -10.67 2.79
C LEU A 162 -0.64 -12.09 3.27
N PRO A 163 -1.46 -12.27 4.34
CA PRO A 163 -1.91 -13.60 4.73
C PRO A 163 -2.70 -14.32 3.64
N LEU A 164 -3.52 -13.56 2.87
CA LEU A 164 -4.30 -14.12 1.77
C LEU A 164 -3.40 -14.55 0.61
N VAL A 165 -2.36 -13.77 0.31
CA VAL A 165 -1.35 -14.12 -0.71
C VAL A 165 -0.66 -15.43 -0.33
N ALA A 166 -0.15 -15.55 0.90
CA ALA A 166 0.55 -16.74 1.38
C ALA A 166 -0.33 -18.01 1.31
N ALA A 167 -1.55 -17.91 1.84
CA ALA A 167 -2.50 -19.02 1.79
C ALA A 167 -2.96 -19.32 0.35
N GLY A 168 -3.20 -18.28 -0.45
CA GLY A 168 -3.61 -18.38 -1.84
C GLY A 168 -2.56 -19.08 -2.70
N PHE A 169 -1.30 -18.66 -2.61
CA PHE A 169 -0.20 -19.30 -3.33
C PHE A 169 -0.11 -20.80 -2.99
N TRP A 170 -0.01 -21.12 -1.70
CA TRP A 170 0.13 -22.51 -1.24
C TRP A 170 -1.04 -23.41 -1.67
N ARG A 171 -2.27 -22.89 -1.58
CA ARG A 171 -3.48 -23.63 -1.96
C ARG A 171 -3.66 -23.76 -3.47
N THR A 172 -3.09 -22.84 -4.26
CA THR A 172 -3.12 -22.91 -5.73
C THR A 172 -2.23 -24.03 -6.27
N LEU A 173 -1.18 -24.41 -5.56
CA LEU A 173 -0.29 -25.50 -5.97
C LEU A 173 -1.00 -26.87 -5.97
N ARG A 174 -2.16 -27.00 -5.31
CA ARG A 174 -2.93 -28.24 -5.14
C ARG A 174 -4.38 -28.06 -5.59
N PRO A 175 -5.09 -29.14 -5.95
CA PRO A 175 -6.54 -29.07 -6.17
C PRO A 175 -7.23 -28.53 -4.91
N ASP A 176 -8.04 -27.50 -5.06
CA ASP A 176 -8.75 -26.85 -3.96
C ASP A 176 -10.23 -26.67 -4.31
N ARG A 177 -11.08 -27.40 -3.60
CA ARG A 177 -12.55 -27.38 -3.77
C ARG A 177 -13.25 -26.42 -2.79
N ALA A 178 -12.49 -25.64 -2.03
CA ALA A 178 -13.10 -24.68 -1.12
C ALA A 178 -13.92 -23.63 -1.89
N ARG A 179 -14.90 -23.07 -1.21
CA ARG A 179 -15.78 -22.02 -1.77
C ARG A 179 -15.00 -20.83 -2.34
N LEU A 180 -13.97 -20.39 -1.63
CA LEU A 180 -12.97 -19.45 -2.14
C LEU A 180 -11.67 -20.25 -2.40
N PRO A 181 -11.41 -20.72 -3.63
CA PRO A 181 -10.25 -21.56 -3.93
C PRO A 181 -8.97 -20.76 -3.87
N GLY A 182 -7.83 -21.47 -3.79
CA GLY A 182 -6.51 -20.87 -3.63
C GLY A 182 -6.19 -19.82 -4.67
N TRP A 183 -6.48 -20.07 -5.94
CA TRP A 183 -6.22 -19.12 -7.01
C TRP A 183 -7.00 -17.79 -6.84
N ALA A 184 -8.26 -17.86 -6.45
CA ALA A 184 -9.07 -16.64 -6.21
C ALA A 184 -8.58 -15.89 -4.97
N LEU A 185 -8.15 -16.63 -3.93
CA LEU A 185 -7.54 -16.05 -2.75
C LEU A 185 -6.23 -15.34 -3.07
N LEU A 186 -5.40 -15.93 -3.95
CA LEU A 186 -4.15 -15.33 -4.44
C LEU A 186 -4.43 -14.05 -5.23
N VAL A 187 -5.39 -14.08 -6.14
CA VAL A 187 -5.81 -12.90 -6.94
C VAL A 187 -6.27 -11.78 -6.03
N LEU A 188 -7.20 -12.05 -5.10
CA LEU A 188 -7.70 -11.03 -4.17
C LEU A 188 -6.60 -10.49 -3.27
N GLY A 189 -5.71 -11.37 -2.75
CA GLY A 189 -4.57 -10.96 -1.94
C GLY A 189 -3.62 -10.04 -2.69
N LEU A 190 -3.18 -10.45 -3.90
CA LEU A 190 -2.28 -9.64 -4.71
C LEU A 190 -2.92 -8.33 -5.18
N SER A 191 -4.21 -8.35 -5.55
CA SER A 191 -4.93 -7.12 -5.90
C SER A 191 -5.02 -6.15 -4.72
N GLY A 192 -5.31 -6.68 -3.52
CA GLY A 192 -5.32 -5.86 -2.30
C GLY A 192 -3.95 -5.22 -2.01
N VAL A 193 -2.86 -5.97 -2.14
CA VAL A 193 -1.50 -5.42 -1.97
C VAL A 193 -1.18 -4.37 -3.03
N LEU A 194 -1.45 -4.65 -4.32
CA LEU A 194 -1.22 -3.73 -5.43
C LEU A 194 -1.98 -2.40 -5.27
N GLN A 195 -3.27 -2.49 -4.93
CA GLN A 195 -4.15 -1.35 -4.76
C GLN A 195 -3.94 -0.58 -3.44
N SER A 196 -3.03 -1.05 -2.60
CA SER A 196 -2.66 -0.41 -1.34
C SER A 196 -1.29 0.24 -1.41
N HIS A 197 -0.26 -0.50 -1.87
CA HIS A 197 1.13 -0.04 -1.84
C HIS A 197 1.99 -0.77 -2.86
N LEU A 198 2.45 -0.02 -3.86
CA LEU A 198 3.18 -0.58 -5.01
C LEU A 198 4.49 -1.27 -4.60
N LEU A 199 5.26 -0.68 -3.67
CA LEU A 199 6.52 -1.28 -3.20
C LEU A 199 6.29 -2.56 -2.39
N SER A 200 5.25 -2.63 -1.57
CA SER A 200 4.85 -3.88 -0.90
C SER A 200 4.42 -4.95 -1.92
N PHE A 201 3.80 -4.54 -3.03
CA PHE A 201 3.48 -5.46 -4.12
C PHE A 201 4.73 -6.00 -4.80
N GLU A 202 5.70 -5.13 -5.13
CA GLU A 202 7.00 -5.53 -5.68
C GLU A 202 7.71 -6.55 -4.79
N MET A 203 7.86 -6.24 -3.50
CA MET A 203 8.47 -7.14 -2.51
C MET A 203 7.69 -8.47 -2.41
N THR A 204 6.36 -8.41 -2.45
CA THR A 204 5.52 -9.62 -2.42
C THR A 204 5.75 -10.49 -3.65
N VAL A 205 5.87 -9.90 -4.84
CA VAL A 205 6.18 -10.62 -6.08
C VAL A 205 7.56 -11.26 -6.01
N LEU A 206 8.58 -10.57 -5.50
CA LEU A 206 9.93 -11.12 -5.30
C LEU A 206 9.92 -12.32 -4.35
N LEU A 207 9.22 -12.21 -3.21
CA LEU A 207 9.08 -13.31 -2.26
C LEU A 207 8.29 -14.50 -2.85
N LEU A 208 7.26 -14.23 -3.67
CA LEU A 208 6.55 -15.28 -4.39
C LEU A 208 7.42 -15.94 -5.46
N ALA A 209 8.25 -15.20 -6.16
CA ALA A 209 9.21 -15.76 -7.13
C ALA A 209 10.22 -16.66 -6.42
N LEU A 210 10.76 -16.23 -5.28
CA LEU A 210 11.63 -17.07 -4.45
C LEU A 210 10.89 -18.33 -3.95
N ALA A 211 9.66 -18.19 -3.46
CA ALA A 211 8.85 -19.32 -3.03
C ALA A 211 8.55 -20.28 -4.18
N ALA A 212 8.30 -19.74 -5.39
CA ALA A 212 8.11 -20.55 -6.60
C ALA A 212 9.36 -21.34 -6.99
N LEU A 213 10.55 -20.75 -6.86
CA LEU A 213 11.83 -21.43 -7.09
C LEU A 213 12.06 -22.55 -6.06
N LEU A 214 11.82 -22.27 -4.78
CA LEU A 214 11.94 -23.28 -3.72
C LEU A 214 10.94 -24.44 -3.87
N CYS A 215 9.77 -24.17 -4.46
CA CYS A 215 8.72 -25.12 -4.76
C CYS A 215 8.67 -25.52 -6.25
N ALA A 216 9.76 -25.36 -7.00
CA ALA A 216 9.79 -25.47 -8.47
C ALA A 216 9.13 -26.76 -9.01
N ARG A 217 9.40 -27.92 -8.40
CA ARG A 217 8.79 -29.20 -8.81
C ARG A 217 7.25 -29.18 -8.73
N GLN A 218 6.69 -28.44 -7.77
CA GLN A 218 5.23 -28.33 -7.59
C GLN A 218 4.66 -27.27 -8.54
N VAL A 219 5.31 -26.11 -8.62
CA VAL A 219 4.91 -24.98 -9.46
C VAL A 219 4.90 -25.35 -10.93
N PHE A 220 5.93 -25.99 -11.43
CA PHE A 220 6.06 -26.38 -12.84
C PHE A 220 5.36 -27.70 -13.19
N SER A 221 4.61 -28.29 -12.25
CA SER A 221 3.66 -29.33 -12.66
C SER A 221 2.58 -28.71 -13.56
N ARG A 222 2.22 -29.39 -14.67
CA ARG A 222 1.27 -28.89 -15.68
C ARG A 222 -0.02 -28.32 -15.04
N ALA A 223 -0.56 -29.03 -14.06
CA ALA A 223 -1.81 -28.63 -13.41
C ALA A 223 -1.66 -27.41 -12.48
N ALA A 224 -0.57 -27.28 -11.69
CA ALA A 224 -0.34 -26.13 -10.83
C ALA A 224 0.04 -24.91 -11.64
N PHE A 225 0.90 -25.08 -12.64
CA PHE A 225 1.28 -24.02 -13.56
C PHE A 225 0.07 -23.43 -14.27
N GLY A 226 -0.84 -24.26 -14.82
CA GLY A 226 -2.07 -23.79 -15.44
C GLY A 226 -2.97 -22.99 -14.47
N ARG A 227 -3.07 -23.42 -13.20
CA ARG A 227 -3.84 -22.66 -12.20
C ARG A 227 -3.18 -21.32 -11.83
N LEU A 228 -1.85 -21.27 -11.72
CA LEU A 228 -1.10 -20.04 -11.45
C LEU A 228 -1.17 -19.08 -12.63
N ALA A 229 -1.00 -19.58 -13.87
CA ALA A 229 -1.16 -18.77 -15.08
C ALA A 229 -2.57 -18.21 -15.21
N GLY A 230 -3.60 -19.02 -14.95
CA GLY A 230 -4.98 -18.56 -14.91
C GLY A 230 -5.21 -17.49 -13.82
N ALA A 231 -4.64 -17.69 -12.64
CA ALA A 231 -4.70 -16.67 -11.56
C ALA A 231 -4.02 -15.36 -11.99
N ALA A 232 -2.85 -15.43 -12.65
CA ALA A 232 -2.16 -14.26 -13.16
C ALA A 232 -3.00 -13.53 -14.23
N GLY A 233 -3.63 -14.25 -15.16
CA GLY A 233 -4.53 -13.65 -16.14
C GLY A 233 -5.72 -12.94 -15.51
N VAL A 234 -6.38 -13.57 -14.53
CA VAL A 234 -7.48 -12.93 -13.78
C VAL A 234 -7.01 -11.74 -12.96
N PHE A 235 -5.82 -11.82 -12.34
CA PHE A 235 -5.22 -10.70 -11.63
C PHE A 235 -4.97 -9.50 -12.55
N CYS A 236 -4.37 -9.73 -13.73
CA CYS A 236 -4.15 -8.67 -14.72
C CYS A 236 -5.46 -8.05 -15.21
N ALA A 237 -6.47 -8.87 -15.52
CA ALA A 237 -7.77 -8.38 -15.95
C ALA A 237 -8.50 -7.58 -14.86
N LEU A 238 -8.46 -8.05 -13.60
CA LEU A 238 -9.08 -7.38 -12.46
C LEU A 238 -8.43 -6.04 -12.13
N ASN A 239 -7.15 -5.87 -12.42
CA ASN A 239 -6.39 -4.65 -12.13
C ASN A 239 -6.02 -3.88 -13.40
N ALA A 240 -6.59 -4.21 -14.57
CA ALA A 240 -6.24 -3.59 -15.84
C ALA A 240 -6.44 -2.08 -15.83
N GLY A 241 -7.54 -1.59 -15.22
CA GLY A 241 -7.85 -0.18 -15.08
C GLY A 241 -6.87 0.62 -14.21
N PHE A 242 -6.02 -0.03 -13.43
CA PHE A 242 -4.89 0.60 -12.73
C PHE A 242 -3.56 0.34 -13.45
N LEU A 243 -3.32 -0.91 -13.84
CA LEU A 243 -2.04 -1.32 -14.43
C LEU A 243 -1.77 -0.65 -15.77
N LEU A 244 -2.79 -0.49 -16.62
CA LEU A 244 -2.58 0.09 -17.94
C LEU A 244 -2.25 1.58 -17.88
N PRO A 245 -2.97 2.45 -17.14
CA PRO A 245 -2.57 3.84 -16.92
C PRO A 245 -1.18 3.98 -16.29
N LEU A 246 -0.87 3.17 -15.27
CA LEU A 246 0.44 3.17 -14.62
C LEU A 246 1.56 2.84 -15.63
N LEU A 247 1.42 1.75 -16.38
CA LEU A 247 2.42 1.33 -17.37
C LEU A 247 2.53 2.33 -18.53
N ASP A 248 1.41 2.88 -18.97
CA ASP A 248 1.40 3.89 -20.02
C ASP A 248 2.22 5.13 -19.61
N TYR A 249 2.00 5.67 -18.42
CA TYR A 249 2.77 6.80 -17.93
C TYR A 249 4.22 6.43 -17.61
N TYR A 250 4.46 5.29 -16.99
CA TYR A 250 5.80 4.86 -16.64
C TYR A 250 6.71 4.61 -17.86
N LEU A 251 6.13 4.09 -18.95
CA LEU A 251 6.88 3.76 -20.17
C LEU A 251 7.00 4.91 -21.17
N THR A 252 6.08 5.85 -21.15
CA THR A 252 5.98 6.88 -22.21
C THR A 252 6.14 8.31 -21.70
N GLY A 253 5.94 8.56 -20.40
CA GLY A 253 6.06 9.88 -19.79
C GLY A 253 7.45 10.11 -19.16
N LYS A 254 7.77 11.38 -18.94
CA LYS A 254 8.93 11.78 -18.16
C LYS A 254 8.45 12.36 -16.83
N PHE A 255 8.84 11.71 -15.74
CA PHE A 255 8.46 12.09 -14.38
C PHE A 255 9.70 12.17 -13.48
N ALA A 256 9.59 12.89 -12.37
CA ALA A 256 10.70 13.04 -11.42
C ALA A 256 11.22 11.67 -10.94
N ILE A 257 10.37 10.67 -10.76
CA ILE A 257 10.75 9.30 -10.39
C ILE A 257 11.65 8.60 -11.44
N ASN A 258 11.61 9.04 -12.70
CA ASN A 258 12.43 8.49 -13.77
C ASN A 258 13.78 9.21 -13.90
N GLN A 259 13.96 10.34 -13.20
CA GLN A 259 15.21 11.09 -13.23
C GLN A 259 16.27 10.38 -12.38
N PRO A 260 17.54 10.40 -12.82
CA PRO A 260 18.63 9.91 -11.99
C PRO A 260 18.78 10.82 -10.77
N GLY A 261 18.16 10.45 -9.67
CA GLY A 261 18.38 11.07 -8.36
C GLY A 261 19.59 10.46 -7.68
N GLY A 262 20.27 11.22 -6.83
CA GLY A 262 21.24 10.66 -5.91
C GLY A 262 20.51 9.66 -5.00
N VAL A 263 20.85 8.39 -5.10
CA VAL A 263 20.30 7.36 -4.21
C VAL A 263 21.07 7.48 -2.90
N GLU A 264 20.36 7.83 -1.84
CA GLU A 264 20.92 7.68 -0.51
C GLU A 264 21.33 6.22 -0.26
N PRO A 265 22.37 5.96 0.55
CA PRO A 265 22.80 4.61 0.86
C PRO A 265 21.62 3.79 1.39
N ILE A 266 21.16 2.81 0.62
CA ILE A 266 19.98 2.02 0.97
C ILE A 266 20.23 1.24 2.26
N GLN A 267 21.46 0.80 2.46
CA GLN A 267 21.86 0.04 3.64
C GLN A 267 21.69 0.84 4.94
N ALA A 268 21.94 2.15 4.92
CA ALA A 268 21.73 3.04 6.07
C ALA A 268 20.24 3.15 6.48
N ASN A 269 19.34 2.87 5.56
CA ASN A 269 17.91 2.77 5.82
C ASN A 269 17.47 1.40 6.37
N GLY A 270 18.37 0.49 6.67
CA GLY A 270 18.07 -0.78 7.33
C GLY A 270 17.99 -0.64 8.85
N ALA A 271 17.28 -1.55 9.49
CA ALA A 271 17.19 -1.61 10.95
C ALA A 271 18.46 -2.19 11.56
N ALA A 272 18.90 -1.64 12.70
CA ALA A 272 20.01 -2.24 13.47
C ALA A 272 19.60 -3.59 14.06
N LEU A 273 20.57 -4.49 14.26
CA LEU A 273 20.29 -5.82 14.83
C LEU A 273 19.62 -5.73 16.22
N GLY A 274 20.09 -4.83 17.08
CA GLY A 274 19.46 -4.58 18.38
C GLY A 274 18.01 -4.11 18.23
N GLN A 275 17.75 -3.19 17.28
CA GLN A 275 16.41 -2.72 16.97
C GLN A 275 15.48 -3.85 16.48
N LEU A 276 15.97 -4.71 15.57
CA LEU A 276 15.22 -5.89 15.10
C LEU A 276 14.84 -6.84 16.24
N LEU A 277 15.72 -6.99 17.22
CA LEU A 277 15.50 -7.84 18.39
C LEU A 277 14.71 -7.14 19.52
N GLY A 278 14.43 -5.84 19.39
CA GLY A 278 13.78 -5.04 20.44
C GLY A 278 14.69 -4.84 21.68
N LEU A 279 16.00 -4.80 21.46
CA LEU A 279 17.02 -4.61 22.50
C LEU A 279 17.64 -3.20 22.37
N PRO A 280 18.21 -2.65 23.46
CA PRO A 280 19.02 -1.44 23.36
C PRO A 280 20.15 -1.62 22.34
N TYR A 281 20.37 -0.59 21.55
CA TYR A 281 21.43 -0.58 20.54
C TYR A 281 22.09 0.80 20.46
N THR A 282 23.34 0.82 20.08
CA THR A 282 24.08 2.03 19.76
C THR A 282 24.77 1.82 18.42
N LEU A 283 24.77 2.85 17.60
CA LEU A 283 25.45 2.87 16.30
C LEU A 283 26.41 4.05 16.25
N ALA A 284 27.51 3.89 15.52
CA ALA A 284 28.36 5.02 15.19
C ALA A 284 27.59 6.02 14.30
N SER A 285 27.97 7.28 14.38
CA SER A 285 27.34 8.33 13.55
C SER A 285 27.44 7.96 12.07
N GLY A 286 26.31 8.08 11.35
CA GLY A 286 26.23 7.77 9.91
C GLY A 286 25.99 6.30 9.55
N GLN A 287 25.96 5.37 10.50
CA GLN A 287 25.64 3.96 10.21
C GLN A 287 24.15 3.69 9.97
N GLN A 288 23.29 4.62 10.35
CA GLN A 288 21.84 4.53 10.15
C GLN A 288 21.29 5.92 9.85
N ALA A 289 20.33 6.00 8.93
CA ALA A 289 19.64 7.24 8.62
C ALA A 289 18.83 7.73 9.83
N GLU A 290 18.75 9.04 10.01
CA GLU A 290 18.04 9.66 11.15
C GLU A 290 16.58 9.23 11.22
N LEU A 291 15.90 9.14 10.07
CA LEU A 291 14.52 8.68 9.94
C LEU A 291 14.27 7.30 10.58
N VAL A 292 15.28 6.43 10.60
CA VAL A 292 15.16 5.04 11.10
C VAL A 292 15.32 4.96 12.61
N GLN A 293 16.03 5.94 13.18
CA GLN A 293 16.34 5.97 14.61
C GLN A 293 15.05 6.24 15.40
N GLY A 294 14.87 5.47 16.49
CA GLY A 294 13.69 5.60 17.35
C GLY A 294 12.44 4.84 16.90
N MET A 295 12.34 4.42 15.63
CA MET A 295 11.20 3.63 15.19
C MET A 295 11.21 2.20 15.78
N ALA A 296 10.01 1.66 16.07
CA ALA A 296 9.84 0.29 16.57
C ALA A 296 9.95 -0.76 15.44
N LEU A 297 11.14 -0.85 14.81
CA LEU A 297 11.42 -1.74 13.67
C LEU A 297 11.75 -3.18 14.15
N THR A 298 10.79 -3.83 14.77
CA THR A 298 10.89 -5.19 15.32
C THR A 298 9.57 -5.94 15.13
N PRO A 299 9.59 -7.29 15.03
CA PRO A 299 8.35 -8.06 15.12
C PRO A 299 7.68 -7.98 16.50
N GLY A 300 8.45 -7.63 17.52
CA GLY A 300 8.05 -7.60 18.92
C GLY A 300 8.31 -8.90 19.67
N PRO A 301 8.35 -8.84 21.03
CA PRO A 301 8.85 -9.95 21.87
C PRO A 301 8.01 -11.22 21.74
N ALA A 302 6.70 -11.11 21.61
CA ALA A 302 5.81 -12.28 21.50
C ALA A 302 6.06 -13.09 20.22
N LEU A 303 6.30 -12.43 19.09
CA LEU A 303 6.63 -13.10 17.83
C LEU A 303 8.04 -13.69 17.85
N LEU A 304 9.04 -12.97 18.36
CA LEU A 304 10.42 -13.43 18.41
C LEU A 304 10.54 -14.66 19.33
N LEU A 305 10.08 -14.57 20.58
CA LEU A 305 10.14 -15.67 21.55
C LEU A 305 9.26 -16.84 21.11
N GLY A 306 8.05 -16.55 20.61
CA GLY A 306 7.13 -17.57 20.12
C GLY A 306 7.70 -18.34 18.92
N ALA A 307 8.34 -17.65 17.97
CA ALA A 307 8.97 -18.28 16.82
C ALA A 307 10.21 -19.11 17.18
N LEU A 308 11.05 -18.63 18.11
CA LEU A 308 12.18 -19.40 18.65
C LEU A 308 11.69 -20.68 19.32
N ALA A 309 10.68 -20.58 20.19
CA ALA A 309 10.10 -21.75 20.86
C ALA A 309 9.46 -22.74 19.85
N ALA A 310 8.76 -22.19 18.82
CA ALA A 310 8.17 -22.98 17.75
C ALA A 310 9.24 -23.71 16.91
N ALA A 311 10.33 -23.02 16.56
CA ALA A 311 11.45 -23.60 15.81
C ALA A 311 12.18 -24.69 16.63
N GLY A 312 12.49 -24.42 17.89
CA GLY A 312 13.10 -25.42 18.79
C GLY A 312 12.22 -26.66 18.99
N GLY A 313 10.92 -26.44 19.23
CA GLY A 313 9.94 -27.53 19.34
C GLY A 313 9.78 -28.33 18.04
N ALA A 314 9.83 -27.65 16.90
CA ALA A 314 9.77 -28.29 15.59
C ALA A 314 11.05 -29.08 15.27
N ALA A 315 12.24 -28.55 15.59
CA ALA A 315 13.50 -29.27 15.44
C ALA A 315 13.50 -30.54 16.26
N TYR A 316 13.07 -30.45 17.52
CA TYR A 316 12.91 -31.63 18.39
C TYR A 316 11.91 -32.65 17.81
N ALA A 317 10.73 -32.21 17.37
CA ALA A 317 9.71 -33.08 16.80
C ALA A 317 10.18 -33.75 15.49
N LEU A 318 10.95 -33.06 14.67
CA LEU A 318 11.52 -33.61 13.44
C LEU A 318 12.59 -34.67 13.76
N ALA A 319 13.50 -34.37 14.71
CA ALA A 319 14.61 -35.25 15.08
C ALA A 319 14.15 -36.52 15.81
N ARG A 320 13.19 -36.38 16.74
CA ARG A 320 12.79 -37.49 17.63
C ARG A 320 11.53 -38.22 17.17
N ARG A 321 10.55 -37.50 16.60
CA ARG A 321 9.25 -38.05 16.24
C ARG A 321 9.06 -38.22 14.73
N ARG A 322 9.99 -37.74 13.91
CA ARG A 322 9.93 -37.71 12.44
C ARG A 322 8.63 -37.06 11.90
N ASP A 323 8.07 -36.11 12.66
CA ASP A 323 6.83 -35.42 12.24
C ASP A 323 7.11 -34.44 11.09
N ARG A 324 6.64 -34.77 9.91
CA ARG A 324 6.81 -33.93 8.71
C ARG A 324 6.18 -32.55 8.82
N ARG A 325 5.23 -32.33 9.73
CA ARG A 325 4.64 -31.01 9.98
C ARG A 325 5.64 -30.04 10.59
N ALA A 326 6.64 -30.56 11.31
CA ALA A 326 7.73 -29.80 11.87
C ALA A 326 8.58 -29.11 10.78
N ALA A 327 8.76 -29.75 9.63
CA ALA A 327 9.50 -29.16 8.52
C ALA A 327 8.83 -27.87 7.99
N ALA A 328 7.49 -27.83 7.92
CA ALA A 328 6.77 -26.62 7.52
C ALA A 328 6.92 -25.48 8.55
N CYS A 329 6.92 -25.81 9.85
CA CYS A 329 7.17 -24.82 10.91
C CYS A 329 8.59 -24.24 10.79
N LEU A 330 9.61 -25.09 10.60
CA LEU A 330 10.99 -24.65 10.40
C LEU A 330 11.16 -23.81 9.13
N ALA A 331 10.52 -24.19 8.02
CA ALA A 331 10.56 -23.42 6.78
C ALA A 331 9.95 -22.02 6.95
N LEU A 332 8.82 -21.90 7.66
CA LEU A 332 8.21 -20.62 7.98
C LEU A 332 9.08 -19.76 8.90
N ALA A 333 9.67 -20.38 9.94
CA ALA A 333 10.59 -19.69 10.84
C ALA A 333 11.85 -19.20 10.09
N ALA A 334 12.41 -20.02 9.19
CA ALA A 334 13.54 -19.66 8.35
C ALA A 334 13.19 -18.53 7.37
N ALA A 335 11.99 -18.57 6.75
CA ALA A 335 11.51 -17.48 5.90
C ALA A 335 11.37 -16.16 6.67
N GLY A 336 10.81 -16.22 7.89
CA GLY A 336 10.74 -15.07 8.78
C GLY A 336 12.11 -14.51 9.16
N ALA A 337 13.05 -15.38 9.53
CA ALA A 337 14.44 -15.00 9.84
C ALA A 337 15.16 -14.41 8.61
N GLY A 338 14.92 -14.96 7.42
CA GLY A 338 15.45 -14.41 6.17
C GLY A 338 14.93 -12.99 5.88
N CYS A 339 13.62 -12.77 6.07
CA CYS A 339 13.05 -11.43 5.95
C CYS A 339 13.59 -10.47 7.01
N LEU A 340 13.84 -10.92 8.25
CA LEU A 340 14.51 -10.12 9.29
C LEU A 340 15.92 -9.74 8.85
N ALA A 341 16.69 -10.68 8.29
CA ALA A 341 18.03 -10.40 7.78
C ALA A 341 17.99 -9.36 6.65
N LEU A 342 17.04 -9.48 5.73
CA LEU A 342 16.84 -8.49 4.66
C LEU A 342 16.41 -7.12 5.19
N SER A 343 15.79 -7.04 6.36
CA SER A 343 15.39 -5.77 6.99
C SER A 343 16.56 -5.01 7.61
N GLY A 344 17.70 -5.68 7.83
CA GLY A 344 18.81 -5.15 8.59
C GLY A 344 19.77 -4.27 7.77
N ASN A 345 20.41 -3.31 8.46
CA ASN A 345 21.49 -2.50 7.91
C ASN A 345 22.83 -3.28 7.77
N PHE A 346 22.90 -4.49 8.31
CA PHE A 346 24.02 -5.41 8.13
C PHE A 346 23.93 -6.27 6.86
N PHE A 347 22.79 -6.29 6.18
CA PHE A 347 22.64 -6.94 4.88
C PHE A 347 23.29 -6.06 3.80
N PRO A 348 24.10 -6.61 2.88
CA PRO A 348 24.95 -5.84 1.98
C PRO A 348 24.15 -5.20 0.80
N TRP A 349 23.16 -4.37 1.09
CA TRP A 349 22.31 -3.72 0.09
C TRP A 349 23.11 -2.84 -0.87
N ASP A 350 24.05 -2.04 -0.35
CA ASP A 350 24.86 -1.13 -1.17
C ASP A 350 25.82 -1.90 -2.09
N ALA A 351 26.31 -3.06 -1.66
CA ALA A 351 27.11 -3.93 -2.52
C ALA A 351 26.27 -4.54 -3.66
N LEU A 352 25.02 -4.92 -3.40
CA LEU A 352 24.10 -5.36 -4.44
C LEU A 352 23.72 -4.23 -5.39
N TYR A 353 23.52 -3.02 -4.88
CA TYR A 353 23.27 -1.83 -5.69
C TYR A 353 24.45 -1.52 -6.61
N ALA A 354 25.69 -1.67 -6.13
CA ALA A 354 26.92 -1.43 -6.88
C ALA A 354 27.13 -2.41 -8.05
N LEU A 355 26.40 -3.54 -8.13
CA LEU A 355 26.46 -4.44 -9.29
C LEU A 355 25.91 -3.81 -10.58
N GLY A 356 25.20 -2.68 -10.48
CA GLY A 356 24.65 -1.97 -11.62
C GLY A 356 23.48 -2.68 -12.32
N GLY A 357 23.01 -2.12 -13.41
CA GLY A 357 22.00 -2.73 -14.29
C GLY A 357 20.67 -3.08 -13.59
N ALA A 358 20.25 -4.33 -13.69
CA ALA A 358 18.99 -4.80 -13.10
C ALA A 358 19.03 -4.84 -11.57
N ALA A 359 20.18 -5.18 -10.97
CA ALA A 359 20.36 -5.23 -9.52
C ALA A 359 20.22 -3.82 -8.92
N GLN A 360 20.86 -2.82 -9.54
CA GLN A 360 20.78 -1.42 -9.13
C GLN A 360 19.31 -0.92 -9.16
N ARG A 361 18.58 -1.19 -10.25
CA ARG A 361 17.17 -0.79 -10.37
C ARG A 361 16.31 -1.47 -9.30
N LEU A 362 16.47 -2.77 -9.11
CA LEU A 362 15.70 -3.54 -8.14
C LEU A 362 15.98 -3.11 -6.70
N VAL A 363 17.25 -2.93 -6.33
CA VAL A 363 17.62 -2.50 -4.98
C VAL A 363 17.20 -1.05 -4.75
N GLY A 364 17.39 -0.17 -5.77
CA GLY A 364 16.98 1.23 -5.70
C GLY A 364 15.47 1.43 -5.53
N SER A 365 14.64 0.55 -6.13
CA SER A 365 13.18 0.62 -5.98
C SER A 365 12.69 0.28 -4.57
N LEU A 366 13.42 -0.52 -3.80
CA LEU A 366 13.00 -0.93 -2.45
C LEU A 366 12.93 0.23 -1.47
N GLN A 367 13.71 1.30 -1.66
CA GLN A 367 13.84 2.49 -0.80
C GLN A 367 14.27 2.16 0.65
N PHE A 368 13.49 1.34 1.36
CA PHE A 368 13.63 1.05 2.79
C PHE A 368 13.64 -0.45 3.04
N PRO A 369 14.81 -1.03 3.38
CA PRO A 369 14.94 -2.46 3.70
C PRO A 369 14.04 -2.92 4.86
N TRP A 370 13.78 -2.07 5.85
CA TRP A 370 12.93 -2.44 6.98
C TRP A 370 11.52 -2.91 6.59
N ARG A 371 11.04 -2.59 5.37
CA ARG A 371 9.72 -3.07 4.88
C ARG A 371 9.60 -4.60 4.83
N PHE A 372 10.73 -5.32 4.76
CA PHE A 372 10.73 -6.78 4.90
C PHE A 372 10.25 -7.27 6.27
N LEU A 373 10.13 -6.38 7.28
CA LEU A 373 9.50 -6.70 8.56
C LEU A 373 8.02 -7.09 8.43
N GLY A 374 7.28 -6.53 7.48
CA GLY A 374 5.90 -6.92 7.22
C GLY A 374 5.75 -8.42 6.91
N PRO A 375 6.41 -8.94 5.85
CA PRO A 375 6.50 -10.37 5.58
C PRO A 375 7.13 -11.18 6.73
N ALA A 376 8.16 -10.66 7.41
CA ALA A 376 8.77 -11.33 8.55
C ALA A 376 7.74 -11.60 9.65
N CYS A 377 6.96 -10.60 10.05
CA CYS A 377 5.89 -10.74 11.04
C CYS A 377 4.86 -11.80 10.62
N LEU A 378 4.48 -11.85 9.35
CA LEU A 378 3.58 -12.88 8.85
C LEU A 378 4.17 -14.28 8.96
N PHE A 379 5.39 -14.49 8.45
CA PHE A 379 6.01 -15.82 8.46
C PHE A 379 6.27 -16.30 9.89
N LEU A 380 6.71 -15.42 10.79
CA LEU A 380 6.89 -15.75 12.21
C LEU A 380 5.55 -16.09 12.88
N ALA A 381 4.47 -15.34 12.61
CA ALA A 381 3.14 -15.65 13.15
C ALA A 381 2.61 -17.01 12.66
N LEU A 382 2.83 -17.32 11.37
CA LEU A 382 2.50 -18.63 10.81
C LEU A 382 3.36 -19.75 11.42
N ALA A 383 4.65 -19.50 11.67
CA ALA A 383 5.54 -20.44 12.36
C ALA A 383 5.08 -20.71 13.78
N VAL A 384 4.71 -19.67 14.54
CA VAL A 384 4.13 -19.82 15.90
C VAL A 384 2.84 -20.63 15.84
N GLY A 385 1.94 -20.34 14.90
CA GLY A 385 0.72 -21.10 14.69
C GLY A 385 0.99 -22.60 14.41
N ALA A 386 1.97 -22.88 13.55
CA ALA A 386 2.40 -24.25 13.25
C ALA A 386 3.03 -24.94 14.46
N GLY A 387 3.92 -24.26 15.20
CA GLY A 387 4.55 -24.76 16.41
C GLY A 387 3.55 -25.09 17.52
N LEU A 388 2.54 -24.23 17.74
CA LEU A 388 1.45 -24.50 18.68
C LEU A 388 0.69 -25.79 18.34
N GLN A 389 0.61 -26.19 17.08
CA GLN A 389 -0.04 -27.44 16.69
C GLN A 389 0.83 -28.67 17.00
N LEU A 390 2.16 -28.53 17.05
CA LEU A 390 3.09 -29.58 17.46
C LEU A 390 3.13 -29.74 18.99
N ALA A 391 2.75 -28.70 19.73
CA ALA A 391 2.72 -28.70 21.17
C ALA A 391 1.67 -29.67 21.74
N ASN A 392 1.92 -30.14 22.98
CA ASN A 392 0.98 -30.97 23.71
C ASN A 392 -0.41 -30.29 23.76
N PRO A 393 -1.49 -30.98 23.38
CA PRO A 393 -2.84 -30.40 23.37
C PRO A 393 -3.28 -29.79 24.71
N ARG A 394 -2.74 -30.27 25.83
CA ARG A 394 -3.06 -29.74 27.17
C ARG A 394 -2.40 -28.38 27.43
N LEU A 395 -1.20 -28.14 26.88
CA LEU A 395 -0.44 -26.90 27.05
C LEU A 395 -0.73 -25.86 25.96
N ARG A 396 -1.24 -26.29 24.81
CA ARG A 396 -1.46 -25.43 23.62
C ARG A 396 -2.27 -24.16 23.90
N ALA A 397 -3.38 -24.32 24.61
CA ALA A 397 -4.27 -23.18 24.91
C ALA A 397 -3.60 -22.18 25.88
N GLY A 398 -2.88 -22.70 26.91
CA GLY A 398 -2.14 -21.86 27.83
C GLY A 398 -0.99 -21.12 27.15
N ALA A 399 -0.21 -21.81 26.30
CA ALA A 399 0.87 -21.20 25.54
C ALA A 399 0.36 -20.13 24.56
N ALA A 400 -0.75 -20.42 23.85
CA ALA A 400 -1.39 -19.44 22.98
C ALA A 400 -1.87 -18.20 23.74
N ALA A 401 -2.53 -18.40 24.90
CA ALA A 401 -3.00 -17.30 25.74
C ALA A 401 -1.83 -16.47 26.30
N ALA A 402 -0.75 -17.10 26.75
CA ALA A 402 0.43 -16.42 27.25
C ALA A 402 1.09 -15.55 26.17
N LEU A 403 1.27 -16.08 24.94
CA LEU A 403 1.81 -15.32 23.82
C LEU A 403 0.91 -14.14 23.43
N CYS A 404 -0.41 -14.35 23.39
CA CYS A 404 -1.36 -13.27 23.10
C CYS A 404 -1.33 -12.18 24.20
N LEU A 405 -1.18 -12.56 25.47
CA LEU A 405 -1.05 -11.61 26.59
C LEU A 405 0.25 -10.80 26.46
N VAL A 406 1.38 -11.45 26.19
CA VAL A 406 2.66 -10.76 25.95
C VAL A 406 2.53 -9.78 24.78
N ALA A 407 1.91 -10.19 23.68
CA ALA A 407 1.67 -9.31 22.54
C ALA A 407 0.78 -8.12 22.90
N ALA A 408 -0.30 -8.34 23.66
CA ALA A 408 -1.21 -7.28 24.07
C ALA A 408 -0.55 -6.27 25.02
N VAL A 409 0.24 -6.76 25.99
CA VAL A 409 1.00 -5.90 26.92
C VAL A 409 2.06 -5.09 26.19
N ALA A 410 2.83 -5.73 25.29
CA ALA A 410 3.84 -5.04 24.49
C ALA A 410 3.20 -3.97 23.56
N ALA A 411 2.11 -4.31 22.89
CA ALA A 411 1.35 -3.39 22.05
C ALA A 411 0.80 -2.20 22.85
N ALA A 412 0.19 -2.45 24.01
CA ALA A 412 -0.29 -1.39 24.90
C ALA A 412 0.85 -0.48 25.38
N GLY A 413 2.02 -1.04 25.68
CA GLY A 413 3.22 -0.29 26.04
C GLY A 413 3.70 0.60 24.90
N GLN A 414 3.81 0.06 23.68
CA GLN A 414 4.21 0.82 22.48
C GLN A 414 3.23 1.97 22.18
N LEU A 415 1.93 1.69 22.18
CA LEU A 415 0.90 2.70 21.92
C LEU A 415 0.89 3.80 22.99
N ARG A 416 1.11 3.45 24.26
CA ARG A 416 1.25 4.46 25.35
C ARG A 416 2.51 5.31 25.17
N ALA A 417 3.64 4.70 24.81
CA ALA A 417 4.86 5.46 24.54
C ALA A 417 4.67 6.43 23.38
N TYR A 418 4.02 5.99 22.30
CA TYR A 418 3.68 6.83 21.17
C TYR A 418 2.78 8.02 21.60
N THR A 419 1.66 7.78 22.27
CA THR A 419 0.73 8.86 22.68
C THR A 419 1.31 9.78 23.77
N ALA A 420 2.37 9.37 24.45
CA ALA A 420 3.08 10.23 25.41
C ALA A 420 4.05 11.21 24.74
N THR A 421 4.48 10.93 23.50
CA THR A 421 5.50 11.72 22.79
C THR A 421 4.99 12.35 21.50
N ALA A 422 4.03 11.72 20.83
CA ALA A 422 3.46 12.26 19.60
C ALA A 422 2.58 13.48 19.86
N ALA A 423 2.66 14.45 18.94
CA ALA A 423 1.75 15.59 18.97
C ALA A 423 0.37 15.21 18.45
N LEU A 424 -0.67 15.87 18.99
CA LEU A 424 -1.99 15.88 18.36
C LEU A 424 -2.01 16.95 17.29
N GLU A 425 -2.35 16.55 16.08
CA GLU A 425 -2.46 17.44 14.94
C GLU A 425 -3.91 17.86 14.70
N SER A 426 -4.10 19.10 14.29
CA SER A 426 -5.34 19.58 13.71
C SER A 426 -5.14 19.65 12.19
N TYR A 427 -5.78 18.77 11.45
CA TYR A 427 -5.82 18.87 10.01
C TYR A 427 -6.96 19.78 9.58
N THR A 428 -6.61 20.94 9.06
CA THR A 428 -7.57 21.85 8.43
C THR A 428 -7.34 21.80 6.92
N TYR A 429 -8.37 21.39 6.19
CA TYR A 429 -8.33 21.35 4.72
C TYR A 429 -8.02 22.77 4.18
N GLY A 430 -7.12 22.86 3.20
CA GLY A 430 -6.72 24.12 2.57
C GLY A 430 -5.66 24.93 3.35
N THR A 431 -5.16 24.46 4.50
CA THR A 431 -3.96 25.05 5.11
C THR A 431 -2.73 24.58 4.32
N GLU A 432 -1.97 25.57 3.89
CA GLU A 432 -0.81 25.42 3.01
C GLU A 432 0.40 24.86 3.75
N GLU A 433 0.45 23.55 3.98
CA GLU A 433 1.76 22.95 4.13
C GLU A 433 2.43 22.86 2.75
N PRO A 434 3.67 23.36 2.62
CA PRO A 434 4.39 23.25 1.37
C PRO A 434 4.39 21.80 0.86
N PHE A 435 4.09 21.59 -0.41
CA PHE A 435 4.00 20.26 -1.03
C PHE A 435 5.22 19.38 -0.78
N TRP A 436 6.43 19.96 -0.74
CA TRP A 436 7.69 19.24 -0.49
C TRP A 436 7.82 18.69 0.94
N GLN A 437 7.15 19.25 1.93
CA GLN A 437 7.14 18.70 3.30
C GLN A 437 6.41 17.37 3.39
N MET A 438 5.63 17.02 2.38
CA MET A 438 4.91 15.75 2.30
C MET A 438 5.68 14.63 1.59
N GLY A 439 6.94 14.85 1.18
CA GLY A 439 7.82 13.83 0.62
C GLY A 439 7.42 13.25 -0.74
N CYS A 440 6.64 13.95 -1.58
CA CYS A 440 5.95 13.36 -2.72
C CYS A 440 6.15 14.04 -4.07
N GLY A 441 7.36 14.46 -4.40
CA GLY A 441 7.69 14.99 -5.73
C GLY A 441 7.78 13.97 -6.86
N HIS A 442 7.69 12.67 -6.58
CA HIS A 442 8.04 11.61 -7.53
C HIS A 442 7.21 11.58 -8.83
N TYR A 443 5.95 11.98 -8.78
CA TYR A 443 5.04 11.94 -9.94
C TYR A 443 4.89 13.29 -10.64
N LEU A 444 5.74 14.27 -10.30
CA LEU A 444 5.80 15.55 -11.00
C LEU A 444 6.26 15.32 -12.45
N PRO A 445 5.62 15.96 -13.43
CA PRO A 445 6.07 15.89 -14.80
C PRO A 445 7.45 16.56 -14.92
N ALA A 446 8.27 16.01 -15.79
CA ALA A 446 9.63 16.46 -16.06
C ALA A 446 9.94 16.46 -17.58
N GLU A 447 8.90 16.70 -18.40
CA GLU A 447 9.01 16.69 -19.88
C GLU A 447 9.97 17.77 -20.37
N ASN A 448 9.90 18.98 -19.79
CA ASN A 448 10.73 20.16 -20.08
C ASN A 448 11.74 20.44 -18.93
N GLY A 449 12.31 19.40 -18.35
CA GLY A 449 13.17 19.49 -17.17
C GLY A 449 12.38 19.38 -15.85
N PRO A 450 13.06 19.46 -14.70
CA PRO A 450 12.42 19.39 -13.39
C PRO A 450 11.37 20.49 -13.21
N THR A 451 10.23 20.16 -12.58
CA THR A 451 9.21 21.15 -12.21
C THR A 451 9.70 21.99 -11.03
N ASP A 452 9.78 23.32 -11.21
CA ASP A 452 10.02 24.26 -10.11
C ASP A 452 8.71 24.62 -9.43
N LEU A 453 8.52 24.11 -8.22
CA LEU A 453 7.31 24.32 -7.43
C LEU A 453 7.12 25.78 -7.00
N ASN A 454 8.21 26.54 -6.85
CA ASN A 454 8.17 27.95 -6.44
C ASN A 454 7.76 28.88 -7.58
N ALA A 455 7.92 28.42 -8.83
CA ALA A 455 7.56 29.17 -10.03
C ALA A 455 6.18 28.82 -10.58
N LEU A 456 5.35 28.09 -9.82
CA LEU A 456 3.99 27.76 -10.26
C LEU A 456 3.07 28.99 -10.13
N PRO A 457 2.34 29.37 -11.21
CA PRO A 457 1.47 30.53 -11.18
C PRO A 457 0.16 30.23 -10.45
N ALA A 458 -0.37 31.21 -9.73
CA ALA A 458 -1.70 31.11 -9.10
C ALA A 458 -2.87 31.21 -10.10
N GLY A 459 -2.62 31.74 -11.30
CA GLY A 459 -3.60 31.93 -12.38
C GLY A 459 -3.00 31.69 -13.75
N PRO A 460 -3.78 31.86 -14.83
CA PRO A 460 -3.28 31.74 -16.19
C PRO A 460 -2.26 32.85 -16.51
N VAL A 461 -1.27 32.49 -17.32
CA VAL A 461 -0.27 33.40 -17.89
C VAL A 461 -0.34 33.27 -19.41
N TRP A 462 -0.17 34.39 -20.16
CA TRP A 462 -0.32 34.37 -21.60
C TRP A 462 0.71 35.25 -22.32
N ALA A 463 0.88 34.97 -23.59
CA ALA A 463 1.78 35.69 -24.46
C ALA A 463 1.21 37.06 -24.85
N ASP A 464 2.09 37.97 -25.33
CA ASP A 464 1.68 39.24 -25.95
C ASP A 464 0.71 38.96 -27.11
N GLY A 465 -0.29 39.84 -27.27
CA GLY A 465 -1.33 39.70 -28.28
C GLY A 465 -2.51 38.80 -27.86
N ILE A 466 -2.47 38.16 -26.68
CA ILE A 466 -3.64 37.51 -26.08
C ILE A 466 -4.36 38.50 -25.15
N THR A 467 -5.67 38.61 -25.35
CA THR A 467 -6.58 39.25 -24.39
C THR A 467 -7.40 38.16 -23.70
N LEU A 468 -7.24 38.01 -22.36
CA LEU A 468 -7.99 37.05 -21.55
C LEU A 468 -9.04 37.80 -20.72
N THR A 469 -10.33 37.48 -20.90
CA THR A 469 -11.44 38.24 -20.31
C THR A 469 -12.18 37.50 -19.22
N ALA A 470 -12.14 36.19 -19.21
CA ALA A 470 -12.75 35.34 -18.16
C ALA A 470 -11.91 34.10 -17.90
N TYR A 471 -11.93 33.66 -16.66
CA TYR A 471 -11.24 32.45 -16.19
C TYR A 471 -11.99 31.83 -15.03
N GLU A 472 -12.26 30.54 -15.13
CA GLU A 472 -12.86 29.75 -14.07
C GLU A 472 -12.17 28.38 -14.01
N LYS A 473 -11.89 27.92 -12.78
CA LYS A 473 -11.28 26.62 -12.52
C LYS A 473 -12.16 25.78 -11.61
N SER A 474 -12.48 24.56 -12.05
CA SER A 474 -13.18 23.55 -11.25
C SER A 474 -12.44 22.22 -11.33
N GLY A 475 -11.77 21.86 -10.26
CA GLY A 475 -10.93 20.67 -10.23
C GLY A 475 -9.82 20.69 -11.29
N THR A 476 -9.81 19.71 -12.19
CA THR A 476 -8.88 19.62 -13.34
C THR A 476 -9.41 20.27 -14.62
N THR A 477 -10.56 20.93 -14.55
CA THR A 477 -11.18 21.62 -15.69
C THR A 477 -10.98 23.12 -15.55
N ILE A 478 -10.54 23.76 -16.62
CA ILE A 478 -10.43 25.22 -16.72
C ILE A 478 -11.25 25.67 -17.92
N THR A 479 -12.12 26.66 -17.70
CA THR A 479 -12.79 27.41 -18.77
C THR A 479 -12.25 28.83 -18.76
N PHE A 480 -11.86 29.31 -19.94
CA PHE A 480 -11.39 30.68 -20.10
C PHE A 480 -11.89 31.27 -21.42
N THR A 481 -12.07 32.59 -21.46
CA THR A 481 -12.42 33.33 -22.68
C THR A 481 -11.22 34.19 -23.06
N ALA A 482 -10.75 34.04 -24.30
CA ALA A 482 -9.59 34.75 -24.79
C ALA A 482 -9.73 35.06 -26.28
N SER A 483 -9.01 36.09 -26.74
CA SER A 483 -8.75 36.39 -28.14
C SER A 483 -7.26 36.47 -28.41
N ASN A 484 -6.84 35.97 -29.56
CA ASN A 484 -5.50 36.22 -30.10
C ASN A 484 -5.62 37.32 -31.15
N ASP A 485 -5.27 38.53 -30.76
CA ASP A 485 -5.36 39.71 -31.59
C ASP A 485 -4.10 39.92 -32.43
N SER A 486 -3.13 39.00 -32.37
CA SER A 486 -1.88 39.03 -33.13
C SER A 486 -1.99 38.28 -34.46
N GLU A 487 -1.02 38.51 -35.35
CA GLU A 487 -0.90 37.82 -36.65
C GLU A 487 -0.18 36.46 -36.57
N VAL A 488 0.25 36.06 -35.37
CA VAL A 488 0.98 34.82 -35.13
C VAL A 488 0.27 33.94 -34.10
N GLU A 489 0.62 32.67 -34.04
CA GLU A 489 0.15 31.80 -32.96
C GLU A 489 0.64 32.34 -31.62
N ALA A 490 -0.27 32.36 -30.64
CA ALA A 490 0.03 32.80 -29.28
C ALA A 490 -0.49 31.79 -28.25
N TRP A 491 0.12 31.77 -27.08
CA TRP A 491 -0.16 30.77 -26.09
C TRP A 491 -0.79 31.32 -24.81
N VAL A 492 -1.61 30.46 -24.20
CA VAL A 492 -2.15 30.65 -22.85
C VAL A 492 -1.66 29.47 -22.01
N ARG A 493 -0.92 29.74 -20.95
CA ARG A 493 -0.43 28.75 -19.98
C ARG A 493 -1.34 28.74 -18.77
N LEU A 494 -1.84 27.56 -18.42
CA LEU A 494 -2.81 27.38 -17.36
C LEU A 494 -2.15 26.83 -16.09
N PRO A 495 -2.66 27.14 -14.87
CA PRO A 495 -2.17 26.60 -13.62
C PRO A 495 -2.62 25.13 -13.43
N LEU A 496 -2.17 24.27 -14.32
CA LEU A 496 -2.35 22.82 -14.34
C LEU A 496 -1.03 22.18 -14.72
N LEU A 497 -0.57 21.22 -13.94
CA LEU A 497 0.58 20.40 -14.32
C LEU A 497 0.23 19.54 -15.54
N TRP A 498 1.18 19.46 -16.47
CA TRP A 498 1.03 18.68 -17.69
C TRP A 498 1.02 17.19 -17.42
N TYR A 499 -0.09 16.57 -17.76
CA TYR A 499 -0.18 15.10 -17.84
C TYR A 499 -0.84 14.76 -19.18
N ARG A 500 -0.35 13.75 -19.87
CA ARG A 500 -0.91 13.32 -21.14
C ARG A 500 -2.38 12.94 -20.98
N GLY A 501 -3.26 13.61 -21.70
CA GLY A 501 -4.72 13.45 -21.60
C GLY A 501 -5.44 14.78 -21.47
N TYR A 502 -4.75 15.89 -21.24
CA TYR A 502 -5.37 17.22 -21.34
C TYR A 502 -5.75 17.55 -22.78
N THR A 503 -6.97 18.02 -22.97
CA THR A 503 -7.53 18.44 -24.26
C THR A 503 -8.23 19.78 -24.11
N ALA A 504 -8.22 20.60 -25.15
CA ALA A 504 -8.94 21.87 -25.23
C ALA A 504 -10.06 21.78 -26.26
N ARG A 505 -11.19 22.44 -25.97
CA ARG A 505 -12.31 22.63 -26.93
C ARG A 505 -12.84 24.05 -26.85
N GLY A 506 -12.97 24.68 -27.98
CA GLY A 506 -13.68 25.95 -28.14
C GLY A 506 -15.19 25.75 -28.18
N ALA A 507 -15.96 26.76 -27.75
CA ALA A 507 -17.41 26.75 -27.83
C ALA A 507 -17.93 26.68 -29.31
N ASP A 508 -17.10 27.09 -30.26
CA ASP A 508 -17.30 26.97 -31.71
C ASP A 508 -17.00 25.57 -32.27
N GLY A 509 -16.59 24.62 -31.40
CA GLY A 509 -16.17 23.27 -31.79
C GLY A 509 -14.72 23.17 -32.21
N SER A 510 -13.92 24.22 -32.16
CA SER A 510 -12.48 24.18 -32.41
C SER A 510 -11.77 23.33 -31.35
N ALA A 511 -10.61 22.79 -31.71
CA ALA A 511 -9.77 21.99 -30.84
C ALA A 511 -8.33 22.55 -30.81
N PRO A 512 -8.07 23.62 -30.04
CA PRO A 512 -6.74 24.20 -29.94
C PRO A 512 -5.72 23.18 -29.47
N ALA A 513 -4.47 23.31 -29.93
CA ALA A 513 -3.39 22.41 -29.49
C ALA A 513 -3.09 22.59 -28.00
N VAL A 514 -2.91 21.47 -27.31
CA VAL A 514 -2.54 21.44 -25.91
C VAL A 514 -1.20 20.74 -25.78
N THR A 515 -0.22 21.43 -25.20
CA THR A 515 1.16 20.96 -25.10
C THR A 515 1.71 21.13 -23.68
N CYS A 516 2.86 20.50 -23.42
CA CYS A 516 3.66 20.75 -22.23
C CYS A 516 4.43 22.06 -22.43
N GLY A 517 4.10 23.09 -21.68
CA GLY A 517 4.79 24.37 -21.70
C GLY A 517 5.93 24.45 -20.69
N GLU A 518 6.42 25.69 -20.49
CA GLU A 518 7.44 25.97 -19.49
C GLU A 518 6.98 25.54 -18.09
N ASN A 519 7.92 25.10 -17.28
CA ASN A 519 7.70 24.56 -15.95
C ASN A 519 6.65 23.42 -15.93
N ASN A 520 6.59 22.66 -17.03
CA ASN A 520 5.66 21.52 -17.20
C ASN A 520 4.18 21.89 -16.97
N LEU A 521 3.77 23.09 -17.34
CA LEU A 521 2.38 23.53 -17.25
C LEU A 521 1.63 23.28 -18.56
N VAL A 522 0.33 23.03 -18.45
CA VAL A 522 -0.58 22.90 -19.59
C VAL A 522 -0.60 24.21 -20.37
N THR A 523 -0.26 24.15 -21.64
CA THR A 523 -0.22 25.30 -22.54
C THR A 523 -1.15 25.07 -23.72
N VAL A 524 -2.04 26.04 -23.98
CA VAL A 524 -2.99 26.07 -25.11
C VAL A 524 -2.51 27.07 -26.13
N THR A 525 -2.43 26.68 -27.39
CA THR A 525 -2.03 27.56 -28.48
C THR A 525 -3.28 28.00 -29.28
N LEU A 526 -3.45 29.30 -29.42
CA LEU A 526 -4.52 29.93 -30.20
C LEU A 526 -3.96 30.44 -31.54
N ALA A 527 -4.67 30.13 -32.63
CA ALA A 527 -4.32 30.62 -33.95
C ALA A 527 -4.53 32.14 -34.06
N PRO A 528 -3.89 32.82 -35.05
CA PRO A 528 -4.12 34.23 -35.32
C PRO A 528 -5.61 34.54 -35.48
N GLY A 529 -6.10 35.58 -34.82
CA GLY A 529 -7.52 35.99 -34.87
C GLY A 529 -8.50 35.01 -34.18
N GLN A 530 -8.05 33.93 -33.61
CA GLN A 530 -8.91 32.97 -32.88
C GLN A 530 -9.41 33.62 -31.59
N SER A 531 -10.73 33.60 -31.40
CA SER A 531 -11.37 34.15 -30.19
C SER A 531 -12.55 33.29 -29.78
N GLY A 532 -12.83 33.26 -28.48
CA GLY A 532 -13.96 32.52 -27.94
C GLY A 532 -13.74 31.99 -26.51
N SER A 533 -14.66 31.17 -26.06
CA SER A 533 -14.56 30.47 -24.80
C SER A 533 -13.99 29.06 -25.02
N PHE A 534 -12.98 28.72 -24.27
CA PHE A 534 -12.25 27.46 -24.37
C PHE A 534 -12.35 26.69 -23.06
N THR A 535 -12.62 25.40 -23.14
CA THR A 535 -12.62 24.49 -22.00
C THR A 535 -11.47 23.51 -22.12
N VAL A 536 -10.59 23.50 -21.13
CA VAL A 536 -9.46 22.56 -20.99
C VAL A 536 -9.77 21.58 -19.88
N ARG A 537 -9.66 20.30 -20.18
CA ARG A 537 -9.93 19.23 -19.19
C ARG A 537 -9.05 18.02 -19.42
N PHE A 538 -8.81 17.27 -18.34
CA PHE A 538 -8.21 15.96 -18.44
C PHE A 538 -9.22 14.96 -19.01
N THR A 539 -8.84 14.28 -20.07
CA THR A 539 -9.65 13.25 -20.73
C THR A 539 -8.82 11.97 -20.81
N GLU A 540 -9.29 10.92 -20.17
CA GLU A 540 -8.59 9.64 -20.22
C GLU A 540 -8.56 9.07 -21.65
N PRO A 541 -7.39 8.56 -22.10
CA PRO A 541 -7.29 7.86 -23.37
C PRO A 541 -8.25 6.67 -23.44
N TRP A 542 -8.79 6.39 -24.63
CA TRP A 542 -9.73 5.28 -24.80
C TRP A 542 -9.21 3.90 -24.34
N PRO A 543 -7.89 3.55 -24.44
CA PRO A 543 -7.40 2.28 -23.93
C PRO A 543 -7.55 2.17 -22.41
N TRP A 544 -7.43 3.30 -21.67
CA TRP A 544 -7.64 3.32 -20.23
C TRP A 544 -9.09 3.00 -19.87
N ARG A 545 -10.04 3.60 -20.60
CA ARG A 545 -11.48 3.31 -20.43
C ARG A 545 -11.82 1.86 -20.76
N ALA A 546 -11.21 1.27 -21.78
CA ALA A 546 -11.36 -0.16 -22.10
C ALA A 546 -10.82 -1.05 -20.98
N ALA A 547 -9.69 -0.69 -20.39
CA ALA A 547 -9.09 -1.42 -19.26
C ALA A 547 -9.95 -1.32 -17.99
N GLU A 548 -10.58 -0.18 -17.72
CA GLU A 548 -11.54 0.00 -16.64
C GLU A 548 -12.80 -0.87 -16.83
N ALA A 549 -13.33 -0.89 -18.05
CA ALA A 549 -14.44 -1.77 -18.39
C ALA A 549 -14.07 -3.24 -18.18
N LEU A 550 -12.87 -3.66 -18.58
CA LEU A 550 -12.36 -5.02 -18.33
C LEU A 550 -12.27 -5.31 -16.82
N THR A 551 -11.77 -4.37 -16.02
CA THR A 551 -11.71 -4.49 -14.55
C THR A 551 -13.12 -4.68 -13.96
N ALA A 552 -14.08 -3.83 -14.34
CA ALA A 552 -15.45 -3.89 -13.85
C ALA A 552 -16.14 -5.21 -14.23
N LEU A 553 -16.01 -5.64 -15.48
CA LEU A 553 -16.55 -6.91 -15.97
C LEU A 553 -15.91 -8.11 -15.25
N THR A 554 -14.60 -8.09 -15.02
CA THR A 554 -13.90 -9.15 -14.29
C THR A 554 -14.35 -9.22 -12.82
N ALA A 555 -14.49 -8.05 -12.16
CA ALA A 555 -14.99 -7.98 -10.79
C ALA A 555 -16.43 -8.53 -10.68
N LEU A 556 -17.31 -8.15 -11.60
CA LEU A 556 -18.68 -8.65 -11.68
C LEU A 556 -18.69 -10.16 -11.92
N ALA A 557 -17.92 -10.66 -12.88
CA ALA A 557 -17.83 -12.08 -13.19
C ALA A 557 -17.35 -12.90 -11.97
N LEU A 558 -16.34 -12.41 -11.24
CA LEU A 558 -15.85 -13.03 -10.00
C LEU A 558 -16.92 -13.01 -8.91
N ALA A 559 -17.64 -11.90 -8.73
CA ALA A 559 -18.72 -11.79 -7.74
C ALA A 559 -19.85 -12.77 -8.04
N VAL A 560 -20.32 -12.84 -9.28
CA VAL A 560 -21.36 -13.78 -9.73
C VAL A 560 -20.89 -15.22 -9.57
N TRP A 561 -19.65 -15.53 -9.96
CA TRP A 561 -19.07 -16.86 -9.82
C TRP A 561 -19.00 -17.30 -8.34
N LEU A 562 -18.56 -16.40 -7.43
CA LEU A 562 -18.53 -16.65 -6.00
C LEU A 562 -19.93 -16.84 -5.40
N ALA A 563 -20.91 -16.05 -5.87
CA ALA A 563 -22.31 -16.17 -5.43
C ALA A 563 -22.90 -17.53 -5.82
N ARG A 564 -22.68 -18.01 -7.07
CA ARG A 564 -23.15 -19.32 -7.54
C ARG A 564 -22.53 -20.50 -6.78
N ARG A 565 -21.33 -20.35 -6.26
CA ARG A 565 -20.70 -21.35 -5.38
C ARG A 565 -21.28 -21.38 -3.95
N ARG A 566 -22.19 -20.48 -3.64
CA ARG A 566 -22.95 -20.49 -2.37
C ARG A 566 -24.10 -21.47 -2.37
N GLN A 567 -24.63 -21.77 -3.54
CA GLN A 567 -25.66 -22.78 -3.79
C GLN A 567 -25.03 -24.15 -4.03
#